data_06fad3caf9e358146ee2beb98ad69528
#
_entry.id   06fad3caf9e358146ee2beb98ad69528
#
_cell.length_a   1.000
_cell.length_b   1.000
_cell.length_c   1.000
_cell.angle_alpha   90.00
_cell.angle_beta   90.00
_cell.angle_gamma   90.00
#
_symmetry.space_group_name_H-M   'P 1'
#
loop_
_entity.id
_entity.type
_entity.pdbx_description
1 polymer ?
#
loop_
_entity_poly.entity_id
_entity_poly.type
_entity_poly.pdbx_seq_one_letter_code
_entity_poly.pdbx_strand_id
1 'polypeptide(L)'
;MSTVNERQEEIIEEFEGLDDWMDRYSVIIDMGNAMPPLDEQYKTADNLIDGCQSRVWLQADCIDGKMRLQADSDAIIVKGIISMLVRVLDGATPQEVLDADLYFIERIGLRDHLSPTRSNGLLAMIKQIRAYAIAYQAREHSGC
;
A
#
# COMPACT_ATOMS: atom_id res chain seq x y z
N MET A 1 -3.31 -15.14 -12.65
CA MET A 1 -3.34 -13.85 -11.94
C MET A 1 -3.43 -14.07 -10.44
N SER A 2 -2.60 -13.38 -9.68
CA SER A 2 -2.62 -13.51 -8.22
C SER A 2 -3.85 -12.81 -7.63
N THR A 3 -4.50 -13.45 -6.68
CA THR A 3 -5.54 -12.81 -5.89
C THR A 3 -4.92 -11.91 -4.82
N VAL A 4 -5.73 -11.04 -4.22
CA VAL A 4 -5.29 -10.22 -3.08
C VAL A 4 -4.71 -11.10 -1.97
N ASN A 5 -5.39 -12.18 -1.62
CA ASN A 5 -4.94 -13.07 -0.54
C ASN A 5 -3.65 -13.81 -0.91
N GLU A 6 -3.50 -14.25 -2.15
CA GLU A 6 -2.26 -14.89 -2.59
C GLU A 6 -1.06 -13.94 -2.47
N ARG A 7 -1.26 -12.66 -2.81
CA ARG A 7 -0.21 -11.65 -2.66
C ARG A 7 0.14 -11.39 -1.21
N GLN A 8 -0.85 -11.42 -0.32
CA GLN A 8 -0.59 -11.31 1.12
C GLN A 8 0.24 -12.49 1.63
N GLU A 9 -0.09 -13.71 1.19
CA GLU A 9 0.68 -14.90 1.58
C GLU A 9 2.11 -14.85 1.08
N GLU A 10 2.34 -14.30 -0.11
CA GLU A 10 3.71 -14.11 -0.63
C GLU A 10 4.52 -13.17 0.26
N ILE A 11 3.92 -12.08 0.72
CA ILE A 11 4.58 -11.14 1.63
C ILE A 11 4.88 -11.82 2.97
N ILE A 12 3.90 -12.54 3.52
CA ILE A 12 4.07 -13.26 4.78
C ILE A 12 5.24 -14.24 4.69
N GLU A 13 5.35 -14.97 3.58
CA GLU A 13 6.46 -15.91 3.35
C GLU A 13 7.82 -15.22 3.36
N GLU A 14 7.92 -14.01 2.82
CA GLU A 14 9.17 -13.25 2.80
C GLU A 14 9.64 -12.85 4.21
N PHE A 15 8.74 -12.82 5.17
CA PHE A 15 9.07 -12.50 6.57
C PHE A 15 9.23 -13.75 7.45
N GLU A 16 8.84 -14.92 6.97
CA GLU A 16 8.99 -16.15 7.74
C GLU A 16 10.46 -16.46 7.98
N GLY A 17 10.78 -16.88 9.19
CA GLY A 17 12.15 -17.17 9.57
C GLY A 17 12.98 -15.96 9.95
N LEU A 18 12.45 -14.76 9.83
CA LEU A 18 13.13 -13.54 10.23
C LEU A 18 12.70 -13.16 11.65
N ASP A 19 13.47 -13.56 12.64
CA ASP A 19 13.15 -13.31 14.05
C ASP A 19 13.62 -11.93 14.51
N ASP A 20 14.68 -11.41 13.89
CA ASP A 20 15.26 -10.12 14.23
C ASP A 20 14.57 -9.01 13.44
N TRP A 21 14.10 -7.98 14.15
CA TRP A 21 13.43 -6.84 13.52
C TRP A 21 14.36 -6.01 12.65
N MET A 22 15.66 -6.02 12.90
CA MET A 22 16.60 -5.37 12.00
C MET A 22 16.56 -6.02 10.61
N ASP A 23 16.46 -7.35 10.57
CA ASP A 23 16.32 -8.08 9.29
C ASP A 23 14.98 -7.78 8.62
N ARG A 24 13.90 -7.68 9.40
CA ARG A 24 12.58 -7.33 8.87
C ARG A 24 12.55 -5.91 8.30
N TYR A 25 13.17 -4.96 8.98
CA TYR A 25 13.30 -3.60 8.46
C TYR A 25 14.06 -3.57 7.14
N SER A 26 15.13 -4.37 7.03
CA SER A 26 15.88 -4.48 5.77
C SER A 26 14.99 -4.97 4.62
N VAL A 27 14.15 -5.96 4.87
CA VAL A 27 13.20 -6.46 3.86
C VAL A 27 12.19 -5.37 3.48
N ILE A 28 11.66 -4.64 4.46
CA ILE A 28 10.72 -3.54 4.21
C ILE A 28 11.37 -2.48 3.32
N ILE A 29 12.59 -2.09 3.62
CA ILE A 29 13.34 -1.10 2.84
C ILE A 29 13.56 -1.60 1.41
N ASP A 30 13.95 -2.87 1.26
CA ASP A 30 14.17 -3.48 -0.06
C ASP A 30 12.89 -3.51 -0.90
N MET A 31 11.75 -3.79 -0.26
CA MET A 31 10.44 -3.75 -0.93
C MET A 31 10.13 -2.35 -1.46
N GLY A 32 10.40 -1.32 -0.66
CA GLY A 32 10.23 0.06 -1.09
C GLY A 32 11.12 0.41 -2.27
N ASN A 33 12.38 -0.02 -2.23
CA ASN A 33 13.33 0.24 -3.30
C ASN A 33 12.99 -0.52 -4.59
N ALA A 34 12.30 -1.64 -4.47
CA ALA A 34 11.86 -2.43 -5.63
C ALA A 34 10.62 -1.85 -6.30
N MET A 35 9.86 -1.00 -5.61
CA MET A 35 8.69 -0.34 -6.19
C MET A 35 9.16 0.69 -7.23
N PRO A 36 8.57 0.71 -8.45
CA PRO A 36 8.94 1.70 -9.44
C PRO A 36 8.78 3.13 -8.89
N PRO A 37 9.72 4.03 -9.18
CA PRO A 37 9.61 5.41 -8.70
C PRO A 37 8.40 6.10 -9.33
N LEU A 38 7.75 6.95 -8.54
CA LEU A 38 6.61 7.74 -9.01
C LEU A 38 7.12 8.90 -9.86
N ASP A 39 6.49 9.10 -11.01
CA ASP A 39 6.80 10.24 -11.87
C ASP A 39 6.58 11.54 -11.10
N GLU A 40 7.49 12.50 -11.26
CA GLU A 40 7.42 13.80 -10.57
C GLU A 40 6.11 14.54 -10.81
N GLN A 41 5.49 14.38 -11.98
CA GLN A 41 4.21 15.01 -12.27
C GLN A 41 3.09 14.60 -11.30
N TYR A 42 3.22 13.43 -10.67
CA TYR A 42 2.25 12.90 -9.70
C TYR A 42 2.60 13.26 -8.25
N LYS A 43 3.78 13.83 -7.99
CA LYS A 43 4.18 14.25 -6.65
C LYS A 43 3.61 15.63 -6.34
N THR A 44 2.30 15.70 -6.28
CA THR A 44 1.54 16.93 -6.07
C THR A 44 0.86 16.95 -4.72
N ALA A 45 0.41 18.12 -4.30
CA ALA A 45 -0.34 18.26 -3.04
C ALA A 45 -1.63 17.41 -3.05
N ASP A 46 -2.26 17.27 -4.22
CA ASP A 46 -3.50 16.50 -4.35
C ASP A 46 -3.28 15.00 -4.10
N ASN A 47 -2.08 14.51 -4.37
CA ASN A 47 -1.74 13.10 -4.18
C ASN A 47 -1.10 12.81 -2.83
N LEU A 48 -0.83 13.83 -2.01
CA LEU A 48 -0.32 13.62 -0.66
C LEU A 48 -1.40 12.98 0.21
N ILE A 49 -1.01 11.99 0.98
CA ILE A 49 -1.91 11.34 1.94
C ILE A 49 -1.89 12.15 3.23
N ASP A 50 -3.05 12.65 3.64
CA ASP A 50 -3.21 13.36 4.92
C ASP A 50 -3.06 12.36 6.07
N GLY A 51 -2.49 12.81 7.17
CA GLY A 51 -2.31 11.98 8.37
C GLY A 51 -0.98 11.26 8.43
N CYS A 52 -0.12 11.46 7.44
CA CYS A 52 1.25 10.95 7.45
C CYS A 52 2.22 12.08 7.80
N GLN A 53 3.15 11.82 8.71
CA GLN A 53 4.18 12.79 9.08
C GLN A 53 5.20 12.97 7.94
N SER A 54 5.60 11.88 7.31
CA SER A 54 6.42 11.89 6.10
C SER A 54 5.55 12.18 4.89
N ARG A 55 6.15 12.66 3.82
CA ARG A 55 5.43 12.85 2.56
C ARG A 55 5.21 11.48 1.92
N VAL A 56 3.95 11.17 1.67
CA VAL A 56 3.54 9.95 0.97
C VAL A 56 2.60 10.36 -0.15
N TRP A 57 2.97 10.05 -1.39
CA TRP A 57 2.13 10.32 -2.55
C TRP A 57 1.50 9.03 -3.03
N LEU A 58 0.24 9.11 -3.41
CA LEU A 58 -0.50 7.98 -3.98
C LEU A 58 -1.24 8.47 -5.21
N GLN A 59 -0.93 7.87 -6.34
CA GLN A 59 -1.64 8.07 -7.59
C GLN A 59 -2.49 6.84 -7.86
N ALA A 60 -3.80 7.04 -8.03
CA ALA A 60 -4.72 5.96 -8.32
C ALA A 60 -5.43 6.21 -9.64
N ASP A 61 -5.54 5.17 -10.45
CA ASP A 61 -6.30 5.17 -11.70
C ASP A 61 -7.17 3.94 -11.72
N CYS A 62 -8.17 3.92 -12.60
CA CYS A 62 -8.98 2.74 -12.83
C CYS A 62 -9.01 2.45 -14.32
N ILE A 63 -8.46 1.30 -14.70
CA ILE A 63 -8.29 0.91 -16.10
C ILE A 63 -8.85 -0.50 -16.26
N ASP A 64 -9.80 -0.65 -17.20
CA ASP A 64 -10.44 -1.95 -17.49
C ASP A 64 -11.03 -2.63 -16.25
N GLY A 65 -11.62 -1.82 -15.37
CA GLY A 65 -12.26 -2.31 -14.15
C GLY A 65 -11.30 -2.62 -13.01
N LYS A 66 -10.01 -2.33 -13.18
CA LYS A 66 -8.98 -2.63 -12.18
C LYS A 66 -8.31 -1.34 -11.71
N MET A 67 -8.06 -1.26 -10.41
CA MET A 67 -7.34 -0.12 -9.84
C MET A 67 -5.84 -0.25 -10.14
N ARG A 68 -5.26 0.86 -10.57
CA ARG A 68 -3.81 0.98 -10.75
C ARG A 68 -3.29 1.94 -9.69
N LEU A 69 -2.38 1.44 -8.87
CA LEU A 69 -1.82 2.18 -7.75
C LEU A 69 -0.34 2.41 -7.97
N GLN A 70 0.08 3.66 -7.80
CA GLN A 70 1.49 4.05 -7.83
C GLN A 70 1.73 4.94 -6.62
N ALA A 71 2.87 4.80 -5.99
CA ALA A 71 3.15 5.54 -4.77
C ALA A 71 4.63 5.83 -4.62
N ASP A 72 4.94 6.76 -3.73
CA ASP A 72 6.31 7.07 -3.33
C ASP A 72 6.29 7.75 -1.97
N SER A 73 7.46 7.85 -1.35
CA SER A 73 7.62 8.55 -0.08
C SER A 73 9.05 9.09 0.03
N ASP A 74 9.21 10.14 0.81
CA ASP A 74 10.52 10.71 1.12
C ASP A 74 11.22 10.00 2.31
N ALA A 75 10.54 9.03 2.94
CA ALA A 75 11.07 8.26 4.08
C ALA A 75 11.16 6.79 3.69
N ILE A 76 12.33 6.18 3.86
CA ILE A 76 12.62 4.83 3.33
C ILE A 76 11.77 3.72 3.95
N ILE A 77 11.51 3.77 5.26
CA ILE A 77 10.65 2.78 5.92
C ILE A 77 9.20 2.95 5.47
N VAL A 78 8.73 4.19 5.43
CA VAL A 78 7.36 4.52 5.00
C VAL A 78 7.15 4.11 3.54
N LYS A 79 8.15 4.33 2.70
CA LYS A 79 8.12 3.88 1.30
C LYS A 79 7.94 2.36 1.21
N GLY A 80 8.65 1.62 2.07
CA GLY A 80 8.49 0.16 2.16
C GLY A 80 7.07 -0.24 2.58
N ILE A 81 6.50 0.47 3.54
CA ILE A 81 5.14 0.20 4.02
C ILE A 81 4.11 0.41 2.91
N ILE A 82 4.15 1.56 2.24
CA ILE A 82 3.20 1.82 1.14
C ILE A 82 3.42 0.85 -0.03
N SER A 83 4.66 0.42 -0.27
CA SER A 83 4.97 -0.54 -1.33
C SER A 83 4.29 -1.88 -1.10
N MET A 84 4.18 -2.33 0.15
CA MET A 84 3.47 -3.57 0.47
C MET A 84 1.97 -3.45 0.17
N LEU A 85 1.36 -2.31 0.51
CA LEU A 85 -0.05 -2.07 0.20
C LEU A 85 -0.29 -2.03 -1.31
N VAL A 86 0.57 -1.37 -2.04
CA VAL A 86 0.50 -1.30 -3.50
C VAL A 86 0.64 -2.72 -4.09
N ARG A 87 1.62 -3.48 -3.62
CA ARG A 87 1.84 -4.85 -4.10
C ARG A 87 0.62 -5.74 -3.91
N VAL A 88 -0.08 -5.60 -2.79
CA VAL A 88 -1.26 -6.41 -2.47
C VAL A 88 -2.47 -5.97 -3.29
N LEU A 89 -2.67 -4.67 -3.47
CA LEU A 89 -3.92 -4.11 -3.97
C LEU A 89 -3.87 -3.63 -5.42
N ASP A 90 -2.69 -3.38 -5.98
CA ASP A 90 -2.56 -2.92 -7.36
C ASP A 90 -3.10 -3.98 -8.33
N GLY A 91 -3.94 -3.55 -9.26
CA GLY A 91 -4.55 -4.44 -10.22
C GLY A 91 -5.81 -5.16 -9.74
N ALA A 92 -6.23 -4.94 -8.50
CA ALA A 92 -7.48 -5.48 -7.98
C ALA A 92 -8.66 -4.60 -8.41
N THR A 93 -9.86 -5.18 -8.45
CA THR A 93 -11.05 -4.38 -8.70
C THR A 93 -11.38 -3.52 -7.46
N PRO A 94 -12.15 -2.41 -7.63
CA PRO A 94 -12.56 -1.62 -6.46
C PRO A 94 -13.27 -2.47 -5.41
N GLN A 95 -14.12 -3.41 -5.81
CA GLN A 95 -14.82 -4.29 -4.87
C GLN A 95 -13.84 -5.18 -4.11
N GLU A 96 -12.85 -5.74 -4.80
CA GLU A 96 -11.82 -6.56 -4.15
C GLU A 96 -11.02 -5.77 -3.13
N VAL A 97 -10.71 -4.51 -3.44
CA VAL A 97 -10.01 -3.62 -2.50
C VAL A 97 -10.85 -3.38 -1.25
N LEU A 98 -12.16 -3.11 -1.43
CA LEU A 98 -13.06 -2.85 -0.31
C LEU A 98 -13.30 -4.10 0.54
N ASP A 99 -13.34 -5.27 -0.08
CA ASP A 99 -13.57 -6.54 0.61
C ASP A 99 -12.30 -7.10 1.26
N ALA A 100 -11.13 -6.57 0.92
CA ALA A 100 -9.86 -7.11 1.40
C ALA A 100 -9.72 -6.96 2.91
N ASP A 101 -9.42 -8.06 3.57
CA ASP A 101 -8.93 -8.08 4.95
C ASP A 101 -7.41 -8.11 4.86
N LEU A 102 -6.77 -7.03 5.29
CA LEU A 102 -5.32 -6.87 5.18
C LEU A 102 -4.61 -7.54 6.37
N TYR A 103 -4.80 -8.83 6.50
CA TYR A 103 -4.29 -9.61 7.63
C TYR A 103 -2.75 -9.75 7.62
N PHE A 104 -2.09 -9.50 6.49
CA PHE A 104 -0.64 -9.60 6.42
C PHE A 104 0.05 -8.65 7.41
N ILE A 105 -0.56 -7.50 7.67
CA ILE A 105 0.00 -6.48 8.57
C ILE A 105 0.23 -7.06 9.95
N GLU A 106 -0.75 -7.79 10.47
CA GLU A 106 -0.65 -8.44 11.79
C GLU A 106 0.22 -9.69 11.74
N ARG A 107 0.12 -10.46 10.66
CA ARG A 107 0.89 -11.69 10.49
C ARG A 107 2.40 -11.44 10.48
N ILE A 108 2.85 -10.32 9.90
CA ILE A 108 4.27 -9.95 9.93
C ILE A 108 4.64 -9.14 11.18
N GLY A 109 3.69 -8.84 12.05
CA GLY A 109 3.93 -8.12 13.30
C GLY A 109 4.20 -6.64 13.12
N LEU A 110 3.79 -6.06 12.00
CA LEU A 110 4.16 -4.68 11.65
C LEU A 110 3.65 -3.66 12.65
N ARG A 111 2.39 -3.77 13.08
CA ARG A 111 1.78 -2.79 14.00
C ARG A 111 2.50 -2.70 15.33
N ASP A 112 2.96 -3.82 15.85
CA ASP A 112 3.60 -3.88 17.16
C ASP A 112 4.98 -3.20 17.17
N HIS A 113 5.55 -2.96 16.01
CA HIS A 113 6.90 -2.45 15.86
C HIS A 113 6.95 -1.08 15.17
N LEU A 114 5.80 -0.48 14.90
CA LEU A 114 5.73 0.89 14.39
C LEU A 114 5.51 1.87 15.54
N SER A 115 6.12 3.04 15.44
CA SER A 115 5.79 4.15 16.33
C SER A 115 4.31 4.51 16.16
N PRO A 116 3.67 5.18 17.15
CA PRO A 116 2.30 5.64 17.00
C PRO A 116 2.08 6.49 15.74
N THR A 117 3.04 7.34 15.41
CA THR A 117 2.98 8.20 14.22
C THR A 117 2.95 7.36 12.93
N ARG A 118 3.81 6.34 12.86
CA ARG A 118 3.85 5.44 11.69
C ARG A 118 2.62 4.57 11.60
N SER A 119 2.09 4.10 12.73
CA SER A 119 0.83 3.34 12.77
C SER A 119 -0.33 4.18 12.25
N ASN A 120 -0.40 5.44 12.66
CA ASN A 120 -1.43 6.36 12.16
C ASN A 120 -1.26 6.60 10.66
N GLY A 121 -0.04 6.71 10.17
CA GLY A 121 0.26 6.83 8.75
C GLY A 121 -0.21 5.63 7.96
N LEU A 122 0.02 4.43 8.48
CA LEU A 122 -0.45 3.19 7.85
C LEU A 122 -1.97 3.17 7.72
N LEU A 123 -2.68 3.54 8.78
CA LEU A 123 -4.15 3.64 8.74
C LEU A 123 -4.62 4.68 7.73
N ALA A 124 -3.93 5.81 7.64
CA ALA A 124 -4.24 6.86 6.67
C ALA A 124 -4.05 6.36 5.23
N MET A 125 -3.00 5.58 4.96
CA MET A 125 -2.75 4.98 3.64
C MET A 125 -3.88 4.04 3.25
N ILE A 126 -4.28 3.16 4.16
CA ILE A 126 -5.38 2.20 3.92
C ILE A 126 -6.67 2.94 3.65
N LYS A 127 -6.97 3.94 4.46
CA LYS A 127 -8.17 4.75 4.32
C LYS A 127 -8.21 5.45 2.96
N GLN A 128 -7.09 6.00 2.51
CA GLN A 128 -7.03 6.71 1.22
C GLN A 128 -7.23 5.76 0.05
N ILE A 129 -6.61 4.58 0.09
CA ILE A 129 -6.80 3.58 -0.97
C ILE A 129 -8.27 3.15 -1.03
N ARG A 130 -8.89 2.91 0.12
CA ARG A 130 -10.32 2.55 0.18
C ARG A 130 -11.22 3.67 -0.31
N ALA A 131 -10.87 4.93 -0.03
CA ALA A 131 -11.62 6.08 -0.52
C ALA A 131 -11.61 6.13 -2.05
N TYR A 132 -10.47 5.87 -2.69
CA TYR A 132 -10.39 5.76 -4.13
C TYR A 132 -11.24 4.60 -4.66
N ALA A 133 -11.21 3.46 -3.97
CA ALA A 133 -12.01 2.31 -4.37
C ALA A 133 -13.52 2.61 -4.33
N ILE A 134 -13.97 3.31 -3.29
CA ILE A 134 -15.38 3.75 -3.19
C ILE A 134 -15.74 4.67 -4.36
N ALA A 135 -14.86 5.62 -4.69
CA ALA A 135 -15.10 6.56 -5.78
C ALA A 135 -15.17 5.85 -7.14
N TYR A 136 -14.26 4.90 -7.38
CA TYR A 136 -14.25 4.14 -8.63
C TYR A 136 -15.42 3.17 -8.73
N GLN A 137 -15.83 2.58 -7.62
CA GLN A 137 -17.01 1.70 -7.59
C GLN A 137 -18.27 2.49 -7.95
N ALA A 138 -18.40 3.73 -7.48
CA ALA A 138 -19.52 4.59 -7.83
C ALA A 138 -19.51 4.96 -9.31
N ARG A 139 -18.36 4.90 -10.00
CA ARG A 139 -18.20 5.17 -11.42
C ARG A 139 -18.22 3.91 -12.28
N GLU A 140 -18.53 2.76 -11.70
CA GLU A 140 -18.46 1.47 -12.39
C GLU A 140 -19.26 1.45 -13.69
N HIS A 141 -20.39 2.16 -13.73
CA HIS A 141 -21.24 2.23 -14.91
C HIS A 141 -20.80 3.30 -15.91
N SER A 142 -19.79 4.10 -15.60
CA SER A 142 -19.33 5.20 -16.44
C SER A 142 -17.91 5.05 -16.96
N GLY A 143 -17.38 3.82 -17.00
CA GLY A 143 -16.18 3.52 -17.76
C GLY A 143 -14.89 3.35 -16.97
N CYS A 144 -14.97 2.95 -15.70
CA CYS A 144 -13.77 2.44 -15.03
C CYS A 144 -13.36 1.10 -15.63
#